data_6cc033279bc935241dd73ca508e46b71
#
_entry.id   6cc033279bc935241dd73ca508e46b71
#
_cell.length_a   1.000
_cell.length_b   1.000
_cell.length_c   1.000
_cell.angle_alpha   90.00
_cell.angle_beta   90.00
_cell.angle_gamma   90.00
#
_symmetry.space_group_name_H-M   'P 1'
#
loop_
_entity.id
_entity.type
_entity.pdbx_description
1 polymer ?
#
loop_
_entity_poly.entity_id
_entity_poly.type
_entity_poly.pdbx_seq_one_letter_code
_entity_poly.pdbx_strand_id
1 'polypeptide(L)'
;GTQGTFLSIYHGTYPYCTSKDVCASAVCSDIGIGPTAVSEVILVFKAYVTRVGQGPLENELSREEVVRRGWLEYGTVTGRERRVASFNFNLARKAVQLNGATQIALTKLDAVFPEAKGAKSFDRLPSEAQKFVGEIEAKTRVPVTIIGTGPSTEDVINLRYKRV
;
A
#
# COMPACT_ATOMS: atom_id res chain seq x y z
N GLY A 1 1.23 0.12 -11.76
CA GLY A 1 2.51 0.78 -11.92
C GLY A 1 3.30 0.84 -10.63
N THR A 2 4.56 1.17 -10.73
CA THR A 2 5.45 1.42 -9.60
C THR A 2 5.28 2.86 -9.06
N GLN A 3 5.97 3.23 -8.02
CA GLN A 3 6.07 4.54 -7.38
C GLN A 3 4.93 4.87 -6.42
N GLY A 4 3.70 4.88 -6.82
CA GLY A 4 2.54 5.13 -5.95
C GLY A 4 1.63 6.25 -6.45
N THR A 5 0.35 6.14 -6.16
CA THR A 5 -0.73 7.00 -6.64
C THR A 5 -0.44 8.51 -6.42
N PHE A 6 0.06 8.88 -5.24
CA PHE A 6 0.33 10.29 -4.91
C PHE A 6 1.68 10.82 -5.38
N LEU A 7 2.38 10.04 -6.23
CA LEU A 7 3.51 10.50 -7.02
C LEU A 7 3.13 10.72 -8.50
N SER A 8 1.87 10.54 -8.87
CA SER A 8 1.35 10.89 -10.19
C SER A 8 1.55 12.38 -10.49
N ILE A 9 1.90 12.71 -11.73
CA ILE A 9 2.02 14.11 -12.18
C ILE A 9 0.69 14.86 -12.09
N TYR A 10 -0.45 14.16 -12.25
CA TYR A 10 -1.78 14.77 -12.25
C TYR A 10 -2.48 14.72 -10.89
N HIS A 11 -2.27 13.65 -10.12
CA HIS A 11 -3.01 13.38 -8.89
C HIS A 11 -2.12 13.41 -7.64
N GLY A 12 -0.83 13.63 -7.83
CA GLY A 12 0.17 13.64 -6.77
C GLY A 12 0.42 15.01 -6.18
N THR A 13 1.50 15.09 -5.43
CA THR A 13 1.90 16.25 -4.63
C THR A 13 2.90 17.13 -5.40
N TYR A 14 2.48 17.69 -6.55
CA TYR A 14 3.33 18.55 -7.36
C TYR A 14 3.96 19.68 -6.53
N PRO A 15 5.27 20.03 -6.72
CA PRO A 15 6.20 19.49 -7.70
C PRO A 15 6.90 18.18 -7.29
N TYR A 16 6.58 17.62 -6.14
CA TYR A 16 7.21 16.42 -5.59
C TYR A 16 6.54 15.14 -6.10
N CYS A 17 6.56 14.95 -7.40
CA CYS A 17 5.92 13.82 -8.09
C CYS A 17 6.88 13.21 -9.12
N THR A 18 6.46 12.14 -9.77
CA THR A 18 7.16 11.57 -10.92
C THR A 18 6.74 12.26 -12.22
N SER A 19 7.41 11.98 -13.32
CA SER A 19 7.20 12.64 -14.62
C SER A 19 5.97 12.14 -15.38
N LYS A 20 5.25 11.16 -14.87
CA LYS A 20 4.07 10.55 -15.52
C LYS A 20 2.93 10.27 -14.55
N ASP A 21 1.76 9.98 -15.09
CA ASP A 21 0.68 9.39 -14.29
C ASP A 21 0.98 7.91 -14.00
N VAL A 22 0.61 7.46 -12.82
CA VAL A 22 0.85 6.09 -12.34
C VAL A 22 -0.43 5.40 -11.85
N CYS A 23 -1.58 6.03 -12.09
CA CYS A 23 -2.89 5.45 -11.78
C CYS A 23 -3.28 4.36 -12.79
N ALA A 24 -4.24 3.51 -12.44
CA ALA A 24 -4.66 2.39 -13.27
C ALA A 24 -5.13 2.82 -14.67
N SER A 25 -5.84 3.95 -14.77
CA SER A 25 -6.27 4.53 -16.06
C SER A 25 -5.09 4.89 -16.97
N ALA A 26 -4.02 5.44 -16.41
CA ALA A 26 -2.81 5.76 -17.18
C ALA A 26 -2.11 4.49 -17.69
N VAL A 27 -2.11 3.43 -16.91
CA VAL A 27 -1.57 2.13 -17.35
C VAL A 27 -2.32 1.61 -18.55
N CYS A 28 -3.65 1.72 -18.59
CA CYS A 28 -4.45 1.35 -19.77
C CYS A 28 -3.99 2.13 -21.02
N SER A 29 -3.81 3.44 -20.88
CA SER A 29 -3.31 4.30 -21.95
C SER A 29 -1.90 3.92 -22.40
N ASP A 30 -1.00 3.70 -21.43
CA ASP A 30 0.41 3.36 -21.70
C ASP A 30 0.57 2.05 -22.51
N ILE A 31 -0.28 1.06 -22.27
CA ILE A 31 -0.22 -0.25 -22.94
C ILE A 31 -1.24 -0.39 -24.10
N GLY A 32 -2.01 0.64 -24.38
CA GLY A 32 -2.91 0.70 -25.53
C GLY A 32 -4.15 -0.18 -25.43
N ILE A 33 -4.70 -0.37 -24.22
CA ILE A 33 -5.97 -1.10 -24.01
C ILE A 33 -7.07 -0.17 -23.54
N GLY A 34 -8.32 -0.48 -23.93
CA GLY A 34 -9.49 0.22 -23.39
C GLY A 34 -9.72 -0.11 -21.90
N PRO A 35 -10.17 0.85 -21.08
CA PRO A 35 -10.36 0.62 -19.65
C PRO A 35 -11.39 -0.49 -19.33
N THR A 36 -12.33 -0.75 -20.21
CA THR A 36 -13.34 -1.81 -20.07
C THR A 36 -12.78 -3.22 -20.30
N ALA A 37 -11.55 -3.35 -20.80
CA ALA A 37 -10.84 -4.63 -20.90
C ALA A 37 -10.19 -5.07 -19.58
N VAL A 38 -10.18 -4.18 -18.57
CA VAL A 38 -9.63 -4.47 -17.24
C VAL A 38 -10.75 -5.02 -16.35
N SER A 39 -10.60 -6.27 -15.93
CA SER A 39 -11.59 -6.93 -15.06
C SER A 39 -11.36 -6.58 -13.58
N GLU A 40 -10.11 -6.42 -13.16
CA GLU A 40 -9.73 -6.21 -11.76
C GLU A 40 -8.58 -5.21 -11.63
N VAL A 41 -8.65 -4.39 -10.60
CA VAL A 41 -7.56 -3.49 -10.20
C VAL A 41 -7.19 -3.82 -8.76
N ILE A 42 -6.04 -4.45 -8.56
CA ILE A 42 -5.49 -4.75 -7.23
C ILE A 42 -4.59 -3.59 -6.80
N LEU A 43 -5.04 -2.84 -5.81
CA LEU A 43 -4.27 -1.74 -5.25
C LEU A 43 -3.37 -2.22 -4.10
N VAL A 44 -2.07 -2.01 -4.23
CA VAL A 44 -1.10 -2.46 -3.23
C VAL A 44 -0.85 -1.38 -2.20
N PHE A 45 -1.12 -1.69 -0.92
CA PHE A 45 -0.75 -0.85 0.22
C PHE A 45 0.36 -1.50 1.04
N LYS A 46 1.16 -0.67 1.69
CA LYS A 46 1.93 -1.07 2.87
C LYS A 46 1.15 -0.74 4.13
N ALA A 47 1.34 -1.49 5.19
CA ALA A 47 0.71 -1.22 6.48
C ALA A 47 1.17 0.09 7.16
N TYR A 48 2.13 0.80 6.56
CA TYR A 48 2.55 2.16 6.90
C TYR A 48 2.96 2.92 5.61
N VAL A 49 3.08 4.23 5.68
CA VAL A 49 3.42 5.06 4.51
C VAL A 49 4.91 5.35 4.46
N THR A 50 5.50 5.31 3.27
CA THR A 50 6.89 5.76 3.07
C THR A 50 7.01 6.70 1.89
N ARG A 51 7.95 7.64 1.98
CA ARG A 51 8.27 8.59 0.93
C ARG A 51 9.77 8.79 0.79
N VAL A 52 10.27 8.78 -0.44
CA VAL A 52 11.65 9.20 -0.75
C VAL A 52 11.65 10.69 -1.07
N GLY A 53 12.58 11.44 -0.47
CA GLY A 53 12.76 12.85 -0.77
C GLY A 53 11.71 13.77 -0.15
N GLN A 54 11.63 14.97 -0.69
CA GLN A 54 10.79 16.06 -0.16
C GLN A 54 9.30 15.89 -0.53
N GLY A 55 8.48 16.81 -0.04
CA GLY A 55 7.05 16.85 -0.23
C GLY A 55 6.27 16.48 1.02
N PRO A 56 4.95 16.67 1.04
CA PRO A 56 4.13 16.46 2.21
C PRO A 56 4.07 14.96 2.60
N LEU A 57 4.14 14.72 3.90
CA LEU A 57 3.94 13.42 4.51
C LEU A 57 3.24 13.63 5.86
N GLU A 58 1.92 13.46 5.88
CA GLU A 58 1.12 13.64 7.08
C GLU A 58 1.49 12.59 8.14
N ASN A 59 1.52 13.01 9.41
CA ASN A 59 1.85 12.17 10.56
C ASN A 59 3.22 11.48 10.41
N GLU A 60 4.19 12.20 9.85
CA GLU A 60 5.56 11.73 9.74
C GLU A 60 6.14 11.41 11.11
N LEU A 61 6.79 10.26 11.22
CA LEU A 61 7.46 9.81 12.44
C LEU A 61 8.88 10.36 12.52
N SER A 62 9.35 10.61 13.74
CA SER A 62 10.76 10.94 13.94
C SER A 62 11.65 9.77 13.55
N ARG A 63 12.91 10.06 13.21
CA ARG A 63 13.87 9.02 12.82
C ARG A 63 14.09 8.01 13.96
N GLU A 64 14.11 8.48 15.20
CA GLU A 64 14.24 7.65 16.39
C GLU A 64 13.07 6.67 16.51
N GLU A 65 11.86 7.15 16.26
CA GLU A 65 10.66 6.31 16.28
C GLU A 65 10.67 5.27 15.15
N VAL A 66 11.10 5.66 13.95
CA VAL A 66 11.23 4.75 12.80
C VAL A 66 12.24 3.63 13.09
N VAL A 67 13.38 3.97 13.67
CA VAL A 67 14.41 3.00 14.08
C VAL A 67 13.88 2.07 15.17
N ARG A 68 13.23 2.63 16.19
CA ARG A 68 12.64 1.85 17.28
C ARG A 68 11.62 0.83 16.81
N ARG A 69 10.82 1.18 15.80
CA ARG A 69 9.81 0.29 15.17
C ARG A 69 10.40 -0.70 14.18
N GLY A 70 11.66 -0.56 13.80
CA GLY A 70 12.26 -1.38 12.74
C GLY A 70 11.69 -1.09 11.34
N TRP A 71 11.18 0.14 11.10
CA TRP A 71 10.57 0.54 9.82
C TRP A 71 11.51 1.30 8.90
N LEU A 72 12.81 1.27 9.20
CA LEU A 72 13.81 1.94 8.37
C LEU A 72 13.90 1.27 7.00
N GLU A 73 13.70 2.04 5.95
CA GLU A 73 13.78 1.60 4.57
C GLU A 73 14.66 2.54 3.73
N TYR A 74 15.25 1.98 2.71
CA TYR A 74 16.04 2.72 1.73
C TYR A 74 15.49 2.55 0.32
N GLY A 75 15.67 3.56 -0.52
CA GLY A 75 15.34 3.48 -1.94
C GLY A 75 16.29 2.51 -2.63
N THR A 76 15.76 1.52 -3.36
CA THR A 76 16.56 0.46 -3.99
C THR A 76 17.60 1.00 -4.98
N VAL A 77 17.25 2.04 -5.75
CA VAL A 77 18.14 2.61 -6.77
C VAL A 77 19.06 3.68 -6.20
N THR A 78 18.51 4.56 -5.35
CA THR A 78 19.23 5.76 -4.88
C THR A 78 19.90 5.57 -3.52
N GLY A 79 19.62 4.50 -2.79
CA GLY A 79 20.10 4.27 -1.44
C GLY A 79 19.61 5.30 -0.39
N ARG A 80 18.75 6.26 -0.78
CA ARG A 80 18.26 7.29 0.12
C ARG A 80 17.29 6.72 1.15
N GLU A 81 17.46 7.13 2.40
CA GLU A 81 16.54 6.80 3.50
C GLU A 81 15.13 7.29 3.16
N ARG A 82 14.13 6.48 3.45
CA ARG A 82 12.73 6.82 3.29
C ARG A 82 12.20 7.48 4.55
N ARG A 83 11.51 8.58 4.39
CA ARG A 83 10.66 9.16 5.41
C ARG A 83 9.47 8.25 5.64
N VAL A 84 9.01 8.14 6.86
CA VAL A 84 7.98 7.16 7.27
C VAL A 84 6.86 7.85 8.03
N ALA A 85 5.63 7.42 7.78
CA ALA A 85 4.45 7.85 8.51
C ALA A 85 3.54 6.64 8.83
N SER A 86 2.66 6.80 9.80
CA SER A 86 1.60 5.83 10.08
C SER A 86 0.65 5.68 8.88
N PHE A 87 -0.08 4.57 8.80
CA PHE A 87 -1.06 4.33 7.75
C PHE A 87 -2.11 5.46 7.73
N ASN A 88 -2.40 5.97 6.53
CA ASN A 88 -3.35 7.06 6.34
C ASN A 88 -4.59 6.58 5.59
N PHE A 89 -5.69 6.40 6.32
CA PHE A 89 -6.96 5.89 5.76
C PHE A 89 -7.60 6.86 4.75
N ASN A 90 -7.40 8.18 4.89
CA ASN A 90 -7.93 9.15 3.93
C ASN A 90 -7.20 9.06 2.59
N LEU A 91 -5.88 8.92 2.63
CA LEU A 91 -5.09 8.67 1.42
C LEU A 91 -5.46 7.31 0.81
N ALA A 92 -5.64 6.27 1.62
CA ALA A 92 -6.06 4.96 1.14
C ALA A 92 -7.40 5.03 0.38
N ARG A 93 -8.41 5.69 0.95
CA ARG A 93 -9.71 5.91 0.31
C ARG A 93 -9.58 6.70 -1.00
N LYS A 94 -8.76 7.75 -1.01
CA LYS A 94 -8.52 8.56 -2.21
C LYS A 94 -7.79 7.75 -3.29
N ALA A 95 -6.81 6.92 -2.91
CA ALA A 95 -6.11 6.04 -3.85
C ALA A 95 -7.06 5.01 -4.48
N VAL A 96 -7.93 4.39 -3.68
CA VAL A 96 -8.98 3.48 -4.17
C VAL A 96 -9.87 4.18 -5.21
N GLN A 97 -10.33 5.40 -4.91
CA GLN A 97 -11.17 6.19 -5.82
C GLN A 97 -10.47 6.48 -7.15
N LEU A 98 -9.21 6.95 -7.10
CA LEU A 98 -8.44 7.34 -8.28
C LEU A 98 -8.10 6.15 -9.20
N ASN A 99 -7.93 4.97 -8.61
CA ASN A 99 -7.58 3.77 -9.37
C ASN A 99 -8.78 2.89 -9.74
N GLY A 100 -9.97 3.15 -9.20
CA GLY A 100 -11.11 2.25 -9.36
C GLY A 100 -10.80 0.84 -8.81
N ALA A 101 -10.11 0.77 -7.66
CA ALA A 101 -9.64 -0.49 -7.12
C ALA A 101 -10.81 -1.43 -6.78
N THR A 102 -10.70 -2.69 -7.20
CA THR A 102 -11.65 -3.77 -6.89
C THR A 102 -11.19 -4.63 -5.72
N GLN A 103 -9.89 -4.65 -5.48
CA GLN A 103 -9.25 -5.44 -4.42
C GLN A 103 -8.05 -4.67 -3.84
N ILE A 104 -7.68 -5.00 -2.61
CA ILE A 104 -6.48 -4.49 -1.94
C ILE A 104 -5.52 -5.64 -1.62
N ALA A 105 -4.24 -5.44 -1.91
CA ALA A 105 -3.15 -6.23 -1.39
C ALA A 105 -2.43 -5.42 -0.30
N LEU A 106 -2.43 -5.91 0.93
CA LEU A 106 -1.78 -5.27 2.07
C LEU A 106 -0.45 -5.96 2.37
N THR A 107 0.65 -5.24 2.28
CA THR A 107 2.01 -5.73 2.55
C THR A 107 2.57 -5.16 3.84
N LYS A 108 3.67 -5.75 4.35
CA LYS A 108 4.35 -5.28 5.57
C LYS A 108 3.48 -5.32 6.83
N LEU A 109 2.51 -6.23 6.89
CA LEU A 109 1.70 -6.40 8.10
C LEU A 109 2.55 -6.87 9.28
N ASP A 110 3.51 -7.75 9.03
CA ASP A 110 4.50 -8.24 9.99
C ASP A 110 5.41 -7.15 10.58
N ALA A 111 5.64 -6.06 9.85
CA ALA A 111 6.41 -4.94 10.35
C ALA A 111 5.63 -4.11 11.41
N VAL A 112 4.31 -4.01 11.24
CA VAL A 112 3.43 -3.26 12.17
C VAL A 112 2.97 -4.15 13.33
N PHE A 113 2.71 -5.41 13.05
CA PHE A 113 2.26 -6.44 13.99
C PHE A 113 3.23 -7.63 13.91
N PRO A 114 4.32 -7.63 14.70
CA PRO A 114 5.37 -8.65 14.62
C PRO A 114 4.85 -10.09 14.79
N GLU A 115 3.79 -10.27 15.56
CA GLU A 115 3.16 -11.56 15.80
C GLU A 115 2.42 -12.12 14.56
N ALA A 116 2.17 -11.25 13.55
CA ALA A 116 1.60 -11.68 12.27
C ALA A 116 2.62 -12.39 11.36
N LYS A 117 3.92 -12.35 11.71
CA LYS A 117 4.99 -12.87 10.88
C LYS A 117 4.80 -14.35 10.56
N GLY A 118 4.79 -14.67 9.27
CA GLY A 118 4.64 -16.05 8.78
C GLY A 118 3.25 -16.65 8.93
N ALA A 119 2.23 -15.89 9.36
CA ALA A 119 0.86 -16.38 9.41
C ALA A 119 0.38 -16.78 8.00
N LYS A 120 -0.26 -17.95 7.89
CA LYS A 120 -0.74 -18.53 6.62
C LYS A 120 -2.26 -18.48 6.45
N SER A 121 -2.99 -17.99 7.47
CA SER A 121 -4.44 -17.80 7.39
C SER A 121 -4.85 -16.57 8.20
N PHE A 122 -5.98 -15.96 7.82
CA PHE A 122 -6.50 -14.75 8.46
C PHE A 122 -6.78 -14.95 9.96
N ASP A 123 -7.33 -16.10 10.32
CA ASP A 123 -7.69 -16.43 11.71
C ASP A 123 -6.46 -16.59 12.64
N ARG A 124 -5.27 -16.76 12.05
CA ARG A 124 -4.00 -16.83 12.80
C ARG A 124 -3.34 -15.47 12.99
N LEU A 125 -3.88 -14.43 12.40
CA LEU A 125 -3.41 -13.08 12.65
C LEU A 125 -3.79 -12.64 14.08
N PRO A 126 -2.95 -11.85 14.76
CA PRO A 126 -3.33 -11.24 16.03
C PRO A 126 -4.57 -10.36 15.86
N SER A 127 -5.38 -10.24 16.91
CA SER A 127 -6.66 -9.52 16.88
C SER A 127 -6.52 -8.06 16.40
N GLU A 128 -5.43 -7.40 16.78
CA GLU A 128 -5.13 -6.03 16.36
C GLU A 128 -4.87 -5.95 14.84
N ALA A 129 -4.16 -6.93 14.27
CA ALA A 129 -3.93 -6.98 12.83
C ALA A 129 -5.24 -7.27 12.07
N GLN A 130 -6.09 -8.16 12.59
CA GLN A 130 -7.42 -8.42 12.00
C GLN A 130 -8.30 -7.16 12.03
N LYS A 131 -8.33 -6.43 13.15
CA LYS A 131 -9.05 -5.15 13.29
C LYS A 131 -8.53 -4.11 12.29
N PHE A 132 -7.21 -3.99 12.16
CA PHE A 132 -6.58 -3.06 11.21
C PHE A 132 -6.98 -3.37 9.76
N VAL A 133 -6.98 -4.64 9.36
CA VAL A 133 -7.47 -5.07 8.04
C VAL A 133 -8.95 -4.71 7.87
N GLY A 134 -9.78 -5.03 8.84
CA GLY A 134 -11.21 -4.70 8.82
C GLY A 134 -11.48 -3.18 8.76
N GLU A 135 -10.64 -2.36 9.40
CA GLU A 135 -10.74 -0.90 9.33
C GLU A 135 -10.39 -0.38 7.93
N ILE A 136 -9.38 -0.94 7.27
CA ILE A 136 -9.05 -0.62 5.88
C ILE A 136 -10.27 -0.92 4.98
N GLU A 137 -10.84 -2.12 5.08
CA GLU A 137 -12.02 -2.52 4.30
C GLU A 137 -13.21 -1.58 4.56
N ALA A 138 -13.51 -1.29 5.81
CA ALA A 138 -14.62 -0.41 6.19
C ALA A 138 -14.45 1.02 5.64
N LYS A 139 -13.24 1.57 5.70
CA LYS A 139 -12.95 2.95 5.26
C LYS A 139 -12.85 3.06 3.73
N THR A 140 -12.36 2.03 3.06
CA THR A 140 -12.17 2.04 1.59
C THR A 140 -13.36 1.46 0.84
N ARG A 141 -14.16 0.61 1.48
CA ARG A 141 -15.24 -0.20 0.88
C ARG A 141 -14.73 -1.16 -0.20
N VAL A 142 -13.49 -1.60 -0.07
CA VAL A 142 -12.85 -2.55 -0.99
C VAL A 142 -12.22 -3.67 -0.15
N PRO A 143 -12.42 -4.95 -0.53
CA PRO A 143 -11.90 -6.08 0.25
C PRO A 143 -10.38 -6.15 0.19
N VAL A 144 -9.77 -6.49 1.33
CA VAL A 144 -8.35 -6.86 1.41
C VAL A 144 -8.25 -8.36 1.14
N THR A 145 -7.81 -8.71 -0.05
CA THR A 145 -7.80 -10.10 -0.52
C THR A 145 -6.43 -10.77 -0.48
N ILE A 146 -5.37 -9.98 -0.38
CA ILE A 146 -3.99 -10.48 -0.29
C ILE A 146 -3.32 -9.79 0.89
N ILE A 147 -2.68 -10.55 1.79
CA ILE A 147 -1.99 -10.02 2.95
C ILE A 147 -0.58 -10.62 3.02
N GLY A 148 0.43 -9.75 2.92
CA GLY A 148 1.83 -10.13 3.13
C GLY A 148 2.19 -10.12 4.61
N THR A 149 2.67 -11.24 5.10
CA THR A 149 3.03 -11.51 6.51
C THR A 149 4.53 -11.72 6.71
N GLY A 150 5.34 -11.43 5.70
CA GLY A 150 6.81 -11.54 5.75
C GLY A 150 7.46 -11.27 4.39
N PRO A 151 8.79 -11.41 4.32
CA PRO A 151 9.55 -11.08 3.11
C PRO A 151 9.56 -12.17 2.03
N SER A 152 9.22 -13.41 2.38
CA SER A 152 9.19 -14.52 1.43
C SER A 152 7.94 -14.46 0.55
N THR A 153 8.02 -14.96 -0.68
CA THR A 153 6.87 -15.14 -1.57
C THR A 153 5.80 -16.06 -0.98
N GLU A 154 6.19 -16.93 -0.06
CA GLU A 154 5.28 -17.83 0.65
C GLU A 154 4.61 -17.18 1.87
N ASP A 155 5.12 -16.03 2.34
CA ASP A 155 4.55 -15.31 3.48
C ASP A 155 3.35 -14.46 3.05
N VAL A 156 2.36 -15.13 2.47
CA VAL A 156 1.15 -14.51 1.93
C VAL A 156 -0.09 -15.29 2.36
N ILE A 157 -1.10 -14.55 2.80
CA ILE A 157 -2.47 -15.03 2.97
C ILE A 157 -3.25 -14.59 1.73
N ASN A 158 -3.80 -15.53 0.96
CA ASN A 158 -4.62 -15.26 -0.22
C ASN A 158 -6.09 -15.58 0.08
N LEU A 159 -6.92 -14.54 0.09
CA LEU A 159 -8.35 -14.62 0.40
C LEU A 159 -9.24 -14.42 -0.85
N ARG A 160 -8.66 -14.27 -2.04
CA ARG A 160 -9.42 -13.97 -3.26
C ARG A 160 -10.57 -14.92 -3.53
N TYR A 161 -10.37 -16.21 -3.30
CA TYR A 161 -11.43 -17.23 -3.49
C TYR A 161 -12.50 -17.24 -2.39
N LYS A 162 -12.34 -16.45 -1.33
CA LYS A 162 -13.26 -16.38 -0.19
C LYS A 162 -14.01 -15.06 -0.08
N ARG A 163 -13.52 -14.00 -0.76
CA ARG A 163 -13.97 -12.61 -0.53
C ARG A 163 -14.36 -11.85 -1.82
N VAL A 164 -14.27 -12.49 -2.99
CA VAL A 164 -14.65 -11.92 -4.30
C VAL A 164 -15.81 -12.71 -4.89
#